data_026ab874add85d2ea12f099fb5171af5
#
_entry.id   026ab874add85d2ea12f099fb5171af5
#
_cell.length_a   1.000
_cell.length_b   1.000
_cell.length_c   1.000
_cell.angle_alpha   90.00
_cell.angle_beta   90.00
_cell.angle_gamma   90.00
#
_symmetry.space_group_name_H-M   'P 1'
#
loop_
_entity.id
_entity.type
_entity.pdbx_description
1 polymer ?
#
loop_
_entity_poly.entity_id
_entity_poly.type
_entity_poly.pdbx_seq_one_letter_code
_entity_poly.pdbx_strand_id
1 'polypeptide(L)'
;MSNYKTVFFTLGVLQIILGLSMIVPILVQLIFDQIDAGFIGSMIVTIVFGFLFFISNYDHDKKISLPQAFLLTALSWLSIAIFGSLPLIFSSTDLSFTDAFFESMSGITTTGSTIITNLNETSKAILLWRGMLQWFGGIGIIVMAITLMPLMNIGGMQLFNISSNDTSEKIFPKTKEVSLRLLSIYSLLTLTCAFFYFIFGMSFFDSIVHAMTTIATGGFANYNESIGYFNSSLIEINAIIFIILGSIHFISYIKYLAGDKKIFFKDTQIKTFIILVIISILLMFFYLSVINKSLTEISFLSVSFNIISILTGTGYATENFSNWGQFPLVYFIILMFIGGCAGSTTCGIKIFRIQILYQFISNQLKKIIYPRGIFKIKYQNNNVDDKFMESIISFIFLYILIFFVVTALLSLDGLNFITAISAAATSISNVGPGLGDIIGPNGSFSSLSDFSKWVLSAAMILGRLELFAILVLFIPSFWRKY
;
A
#
# COMPACT_ATOMS: atom_id res chain seq x y z
N MET A 1 35.32 1.38 5.12
CA MET A 1 34.42 1.21 3.95
C MET A 1 33.32 0.27 4.34
N SER A 2 32.07 0.71 4.38
CA SER A 2 30.93 -0.17 4.66
C SER A 2 30.85 -1.25 3.58
N ASN A 3 30.87 -2.50 4.01
CA ASN A 3 30.80 -3.65 3.10
C ASN A 3 29.35 -3.85 2.62
N TYR A 4 29.01 -3.40 1.41
CA TYR A 4 27.66 -3.54 0.84
C TYR A 4 27.35 -4.94 0.31
N LYS A 5 28.25 -5.91 0.45
CA LYS A 5 28.05 -7.29 -0.02
C LYS A 5 26.74 -7.90 0.50
N THR A 6 26.41 -7.66 1.77
CA THR A 6 25.16 -8.17 2.37
C THR A 6 23.91 -7.63 1.66
N VAL A 7 23.92 -6.36 1.26
CA VAL A 7 22.81 -5.73 0.53
C VAL A 7 22.64 -6.39 -0.83
N PHE A 8 23.73 -6.48 -1.63
CA PHE A 8 23.67 -7.06 -2.97
C PHE A 8 23.40 -8.58 -2.94
N PHE A 9 23.91 -9.31 -1.96
CA PHE A 9 23.56 -10.71 -1.74
C PHE A 9 22.05 -10.88 -1.53
N THR A 10 21.46 -10.08 -0.64
CA THR A 10 20.02 -10.14 -0.33
C THR A 10 19.17 -9.73 -1.55
N LEU A 11 19.58 -8.69 -2.30
CA LEU A 11 18.94 -8.33 -3.56
C LEU A 11 18.99 -9.47 -4.58
N GLY A 12 20.14 -10.19 -4.67
CA GLY A 12 20.27 -11.36 -5.53
C GLY A 12 19.26 -12.45 -5.19
N VAL A 13 19.10 -12.76 -3.89
CA VAL A 13 18.09 -13.73 -3.44
C VAL A 13 16.67 -13.27 -3.79
N LEU A 14 16.35 -11.99 -3.58
CA LEU A 14 15.03 -11.44 -3.92
C LEU A 14 14.74 -11.53 -5.43
N GLN A 15 15.73 -11.25 -6.29
CA GLN A 15 15.59 -11.38 -7.73
C GLN A 15 15.40 -12.83 -8.19
N ILE A 16 16.09 -13.78 -7.58
CA ILE A 16 15.89 -15.20 -7.88
C ILE A 16 14.46 -15.62 -7.50
N ILE A 17 13.96 -15.19 -6.34
CA ILE A 17 12.58 -15.48 -5.90
C ILE A 17 11.58 -14.84 -6.86
N LEU A 18 11.79 -13.57 -7.26
CA LEU A 18 10.93 -12.88 -8.22
C LEU A 18 10.91 -13.59 -9.57
N GLY A 19 12.07 -13.96 -10.11
CA GLY A 19 12.17 -14.70 -11.37
C GLY A 19 11.48 -16.06 -11.30
N LEU A 20 11.68 -16.82 -10.21
CA LEU A 20 10.99 -18.10 -10.01
C LEU A 20 9.46 -17.92 -9.90
N SER A 21 8.99 -16.83 -9.33
CA SER A 21 7.54 -16.56 -9.24
C SER A 21 6.88 -16.34 -10.62
N MET A 22 7.65 -15.96 -11.65
CA MET A 22 7.16 -15.82 -13.03
C MET A 22 6.76 -17.17 -13.65
N ILE A 23 7.14 -18.31 -13.05
CA ILE A 23 6.67 -19.64 -13.47
C ILE A 23 5.14 -19.72 -13.38
N VAL A 24 4.52 -19.04 -12.38
CA VAL A 24 3.05 -19.12 -12.20
C VAL A 24 2.31 -18.47 -13.37
N PRO A 25 2.59 -17.23 -13.82
CA PRO A 25 2.03 -16.67 -15.06
C PRO A 25 2.34 -17.51 -16.31
N ILE A 26 3.54 -18.12 -16.43
CA ILE A 26 3.88 -19.00 -17.54
C ILE A 26 2.94 -20.23 -17.57
N LEU A 27 2.67 -20.84 -16.42
CA LEU A 27 1.69 -21.95 -16.35
C LEU A 27 0.28 -21.50 -16.73
N VAL A 28 -0.11 -20.28 -16.36
CA VAL A 28 -1.41 -19.71 -16.78
C VAL A 28 -1.46 -19.51 -18.30
N GLN A 29 -0.37 -19.06 -18.94
CA GLN A 29 -0.30 -18.98 -20.40
C GLN A 29 -0.55 -20.34 -21.07
N LEU A 30 0.00 -21.42 -20.52
CA LEU A 30 -0.22 -22.78 -21.03
C LEU A 30 -1.67 -23.24 -20.86
N ILE A 31 -2.32 -22.89 -19.73
CA ILE A 31 -3.72 -23.29 -19.46
C ILE A 31 -4.71 -22.57 -20.39
N PHE A 32 -4.43 -21.31 -20.76
CA PHE A 32 -5.31 -20.48 -21.57
C PHE A 32 -4.88 -20.37 -23.04
N ASP A 33 -3.92 -21.20 -23.49
CA ASP A 33 -3.37 -21.19 -24.85
C ASP A 33 -2.87 -19.81 -25.33
N GLN A 34 -2.33 -19.01 -24.41
CA GLN A 34 -1.82 -17.65 -24.66
C GLN A 34 -0.29 -17.61 -24.54
N ILE A 35 0.42 -18.51 -25.26
CA ILE A 35 1.87 -18.63 -25.13
C ILE A 35 2.58 -17.38 -25.66
N ASP A 36 3.35 -16.73 -24.77
CA ASP A 36 4.17 -15.56 -25.04
C ASP A 36 5.57 -15.75 -24.45
N ALA A 37 6.59 -15.62 -25.29
CA ALA A 37 7.99 -15.77 -24.87
C ALA A 37 8.46 -14.68 -23.89
N GLY A 38 7.72 -13.58 -23.78
CA GLY A 38 8.08 -12.43 -22.93
C GLY A 38 8.28 -12.80 -21.47
N PHE A 39 7.40 -13.61 -20.88
CA PHE A 39 7.58 -14.08 -19.49
C PHE A 39 8.78 -15.01 -19.32
N ILE A 40 9.06 -15.90 -20.27
CA ILE A 40 10.21 -16.81 -20.20
C ILE A 40 11.51 -16.01 -20.30
N GLY A 41 11.61 -15.07 -21.23
CA GLY A 41 12.76 -14.19 -21.36
C GLY A 41 13.00 -13.34 -20.11
N SER A 42 11.94 -12.74 -19.57
CA SER A 42 11.99 -11.96 -18.34
C SER A 42 12.44 -12.77 -17.13
N MET A 43 11.93 -13.99 -16.99
CA MET A 43 12.33 -14.95 -15.95
C MET A 43 13.83 -15.24 -16.01
N ILE A 44 14.34 -15.60 -17.20
CA ILE A 44 15.76 -15.92 -17.40
C ILE A 44 16.64 -14.72 -17.05
N VAL A 45 16.32 -13.53 -17.57
CA VAL A 45 17.06 -12.30 -17.30
C VAL A 45 17.08 -12.02 -15.78
N THR A 46 15.93 -12.07 -15.13
CA THR A 46 15.80 -11.78 -13.69
C THR A 46 16.60 -12.77 -12.84
N ILE A 47 16.53 -14.08 -13.15
CA ILE A 47 17.28 -15.12 -12.43
C ILE A 47 18.78 -14.96 -12.67
N VAL A 48 19.22 -14.69 -13.88
CA VAL A 48 20.66 -14.50 -14.20
C VAL A 48 21.23 -13.33 -13.42
N PHE A 49 20.58 -12.17 -13.44
CA PHE A 49 21.02 -11.01 -12.64
C PHE A 49 21.00 -11.31 -11.13
N GLY A 50 19.95 -11.99 -10.64
CA GLY A 50 19.87 -12.42 -9.25
C GLY A 50 21.02 -13.35 -8.87
N PHE A 51 21.36 -14.30 -9.72
CA PHE A 51 22.44 -15.27 -9.50
C PHE A 51 23.84 -14.60 -9.54
N LEU A 52 24.02 -13.62 -10.43
CA LEU A 52 25.26 -12.81 -10.47
C LEU A 52 25.44 -12.04 -9.15
N PHE A 53 24.41 -11.37 -8.64
CA PHE A 53 24.49 -10.68 -7.37
C PHE A 53 24.72 -11.64 -6.20
N PHE A 54 24.07 -12.79 -6.21
CA PHE A 54 24.22 -13.83 -5.19
C PHE A 54 25.66 -14.35 -5.13
N ILE A 55 26.24 -14.79 -6.25
CA ILE A 55 27.62 -15.35 -6.30
C ILE A 55 28.66 -14.29 -5.99
N SER A 56 28.56 -13.10 -6.61
CA SER A 56 29.58 -12.05 -6.43
C SER A 56 29.69 -11.57 -4.99
N ASN A 57 28.65 -11.80 -4.18
CA ASN A 57 28.59 -11.33 -2.80
C ASN A 57 28.36 -12.48 -1.79
N TYR A 58 28.69 -13.72 -2.15
CA TYR A 58 28.47 -14.88 -1.31
C TYR A 58 29.22 -14.82 0.04
N ASP A 59 30.44 -14.28 0.02
CA ASP A 59 31.23 -14.00 1.22
C ASP A 59 30.82 -12.66 1.83
N HIS A 60 29.71 -12.65 2.58
CA HIS A 60 29.12 -11.48 3.21
C HIS A 60 28.97 -11.63 4.72
N ASP A 61 28.96 -10.51 5.42
CA ASP A 61 28.66 -10.47 6.85
C ASP A 61 27.19 -10.80 7.11
N LYS A 62 26.92 -11.68 8.10
CA LYS A 62 25.56 -12.06 8.47
C LYS A 62 24.79 -10.96 9.21
N LYS A 63 25.48 -9.90 9.66
CA LYS A 63 24.87 -8.78 10.40
C LYS A 63 24.66 -7.60 9.46
N ILE A 64 23.45 -7.10 9.42
CA ILE A 64 23.08 -5.91 8.66
C ILE A 64 23.23 -4.67 9.56
N SER A 65 24.03 -3.69 9.12
CA SER A 65 24.13 -2.39 9.78
C SER A 65 22.93 -1.51 9.48
N LEU A 66 22.70 -0.48 10.29
CA LEU A 66 21.57 0.44 10.09
C LEU A 66 21.58 1.10 8.69
N PRO A 67 22.70 1.63 8.13
CA PRO A 67 22.73 2.16 6.78
C PRO A 67 22.42 1.11 5.71
N GLN A 68 22.91 -0.12 5.89
CA GLN A 68 22.61 -1.21 4.98
C GLN A 68 21.12 -1.58 4.99
N ALA A 69 20.44 -1.50 6.14
CA ALA A 69 19.01 -1.74 6.24
C ALA A 69 18.20 -0.70 5.46
N PHE A 70 18.55 0.59 5.56
CA PHE A 70 17.93 1.67 4.78
C PHE A 70 18.14 1.47 3.28
N LEU A 71 19.38 1.22 2.88
CA LEU A 71 19.73 1.01 1.48
C LEU A 71 19.03 -0.23 0.90
N LEU A 72 19.06 -1.34 1.64
CA LEU A 72 18.39 -2.59 1.24
C LEU A 72 16.89 -2.36 1.05
N THR A 73 16.24 -1.64 1.97
CA THR A 73 14.81 -1.33 1.86
C THR A 73 14.51 -0.59 0.56
N ALA A 74 15.19 0.53 0.28
CA ALA A 74 14.93 1.32 -0.92
C ALA A 74 15.26 0.54 -2.21
N LEU A 75 16.43 -0.12 -2.26
CA LEU A 75 16.87 -0.86 -3.45
C LEU A 75 16.01 -2.11 -3.71
N SER A 76 15.47 -2.76 -2.69
CA SER A 76 14.60 -3.93 -2.89
C SER A 76 13.35 -3.55 -3.67
N TRP A 77 12.65 -2.49 -3.28
CA TRP A 77 11.44 -2.03 -3.96
C TRP A 77 11.73 -1.54 -5.39
N LEU A 78 12.79 -0.74 -5.55
CA LEU A 78 13.20 -0.26 -6.86
C LEU A 78 13.60 -1.43 -7.78
N SER A 79 14.37 -2.38 -7.27
CA SER A 79 14.83 -3.55 -8.01
C SER A 79 13.66 -4.45 -8.44
N ILE A 80 12.70 -4.72 -7.54
CA ILE A 80 11.50 -5.48 -7.88
C ILE A 80 10.65 -4.74 -8.92
N ALA A 81 10.53 -3.41 -8.85
CA ALA A 81 9.80 -2.64 -9.86
C ALA A 81 10.47 -2.73 -11.24
N ILE A 82 11.82 -2.63 -11.31
CA ILE A 82 12.57 -2.74 -12.56
C ILE A 82 12.42 -4.14 -13.17
N PHE A 83 12.70 -5.19 -12.43
CA PHE A 83 12.63 -6.56 -12.97
C PHE A 83 11.18 -7.04 -13.12
N GLY A 84 10.26 -6.55 -12.32
CA GLY A 84 8.82 -6.81 -12.45
C GLY A 84 8.18 -6.14 -13.66
N SER A 85 8.83 -5.09 -14.24
CA SER A 85 8.38 -4.47 -15.48
C SER A 85 8.76 -5.26 -16.74
N LEU A 86 9.76 -6.14 -16.67
CA LEU A 86 10.24 -6.89 -17.85
C LEU A 86 9.15 -7.71 -18.55
N PRO A 87 8.28 -8.47 -17.83
CA PRO A 87 7.17 -9.16 -18.48
C PRO A 87 6.21 -8.23 -19.21
N LEU A 88 6.02 -6.99 -18.74
CA LEU A 88 5.14 -6.00 -19.38
C LEU A 88 5.76 -5.38 -20.65
N ILE A 89 7.10 -5.32 -20.71
CA ILE A 89 7.83 -4.82 -21.89
C ILE A 89 7.88 -5.89 -22.99
N PHE A 90 8.20 -7.13 -22.61
CA PHE A 90 8.48 -8.21 -23.57
C PHE A 90 7.28 -9.05 -23.93
N SER A 91 6.09 -8.80 -23.33
CA SER A 91 4.86 -9.51 -23.62
C SER A 91 4.00 -8.78 -24.65
N SER A 92 2.83 -9.34 -24.93
CA SER A 92 1.84 -8.80 -25.87
C SER A 92 1.30 -7.40 -25.56
N THR A 93 1.60 -6.84 -24.38
CA THR A 93 1.23 -5.45 -24.05
C THR A 93 2.11 -4.41 -24.71
N ASP A 94 3.34 -4.77 -25.09
CA ASP A 94 4.32 -3.90 -25.78
C ASP A 94 4.43 -2.49 -25.19
N LEU A 95 4.46 -2.42 -23.85
CA LEU A 95 4.53 -1.14 -23.14
C LEU A 95 5.94 -0.55 -23.25
N SER A 96 6.03 0.78 -23.34
CA SER A 96 7.31 1.48 -23.20
C SER A 96 7.95 1.17 -21.83
N PHE A 97 9.26 1.36 -21.71
CA PHE A 97 9.93 1.15 -20.41
C PHE A 97 9.33 2.02 -19.30
N THR A 98 9.01 3.28 -19.59
CA THR A 98 8.38 4.19 -18.64
C THR A 98 7.02 3.65 -18.17
N ASP A 99 6.20 3.21 -19.10
CA ASP A 99 4.87 2.69 -18.82
C ASP A 99 4.92 1.38 -18.04
N ALA A 100 5.75 0.45 -18.46
CA ALA A 100 5.92 -0.83 -17.78
C ALA A 100 6.50 -0.66 -16.37
N PHE A 101 7.45 0.27 -16.19
CA PHE A 101 8.00 0.59 -14.88
C PHE A 101 6.96 1.23 -13.96
N PHE A 102 6.14 2.17 -14.48
CA PHE A 102 5.03 2.77 -13.72
C PHE A 102 4.03 1.71 -13.27
N GLU A 103 3.59 0.83 -14.17
CA GLU A 103 2.64 -0.26 -13.87
C GLU A 103 3.22 -1.21 -12.81
N SER A 104 4.49 -1.61 -12.96
CA SER A 104 5.19 -2.47 -12.00
C SER A 104 5.40 -1.78 -10.65
N MET A 105 5.78 -0.50 -10.65
CA MET A 105 5.93 0.31 -9.43
C MET A 105 4.59 0.45 -8.71
N SER A 106 3.51 0.77 -9.44
CA SER A 106 2.15 0.81 -8.91
C SER A 106 1.73 -0.55 -8.34
N GLY A 107 2.09 -1.64 -9.01
CA GLY A 107 1.86 -3.01 -8.52
C GLY A 107 2.55 -3.26 -7.19
N ILE A 108 3.89 -3.18 -7.15
CA ILE A 108 4.65 -3.54 -5.95
C ILE A 108 4.38 -2.59 -4.78
N THR A 109 4.15 -1.29 -5.02
CA THR A 109 3.77 -0.34 -3.96
C THR A 109 2.31 -0.47 -3.53
N THR A 110 1.55 -1.39 -4.13
CA THR A 110 0.10 -1.57 -3.92
C THR A 110 -0.69 -0.27 -4.11
N THR A 111 -0.26 0.57 -5.06
CA THR A 111 -0.95 1.82 -5.37
C THR A 111 -2.22 1.55 -6.18
N GLY A 112 -2.15 0.75 -7.24
CA GLY A 112 -3.33 0.40 -8.05
C GLY A 112 -3.61 1.35 -9.23
N SER A 113 -2.79 2.39 -9.45
CA SER A 113 -2.85 3.22 -10.66
C SER A 113 -2.41 2.40 -11.87
N THR A 114 -3.17 2.43 -12.97
CA THR A 114 -2.87 1.63 -14.16
C THR A 114 -2.67 2.47 -15.42
N ILE A 115 -1.78 2.00 -16.28
CA ILE A 115 -1.56 2.54 -17.63
C ILE A 115 -2.30 1.71 -18.67
N ILE A 116 -2.57 0.43 -18.38
CA ILE A 116 -3.25 -0.47 -19.31
C ILE A 116 -4.71 -0.02 -19.47
N THR A 117 -5.09 0.34 -20.69
CA THR A 117 -6.42 0.90 -21.00
C THR A 117 -7.47 -0.15 -21.32
N ASN A 118 -7.05 -1.34 -21.78
CA ASN A 118 -7.95 -2.41 -22.21
C ASN A 118 -7.72 -3.69 -21.41
N LEU A 119 -8.08 -3.65 -20.12
CA LEU A 119 -7.90 -4.79 -19.21
C LEU A 119 -8.73 -6.00 -19.64
N ASN A 120 -9.90 -5.79 -20.23
CA ASN A 120 -10.81 -6.85 -20.64
C ASN A 120 -10.20 -7.77 -21.71
N GLU A 121 -9.29 -7.25 -22.54
CA GLU A 121 -8.59 -7.99 -23.60
C GLU A 121 -7.15 -8.38 -23.23
N THR A 122 -6.67 -7.91 -22.08
CA THR A 122 -5.31 -8.20 -21.62
C THR A 122 -5.16 -9.68 -21.26
N SER A 123 -4.00 -10.28 -21.59
CA SER A 123 -3.75 -11.69 -21.33
C SER A 123 -3.85 -12.03 -19.84
N LYS A 124 -4.38 -13.22 -19.54
CA LYS A 124 -4.57 -13.71 -18.16
C LYS A 124 -3.25 -13.75 -17.38
N ALA A 125 -2.14 -14.04 -18.03
CA ALA A 125 -0.83 -14.07 -17.39
C ALA A 125 -0.41 -12.67 -16.89
N ILE A 126 -0.66 -11.62 -17.67
CA ILE A 126 -0.36 -10.25 -17.29
C ILE A 126 -1.26 -9.79 -16.14
N LEU A 127 -2.57 -10.08 -16.23
CA LEU A 127 -3.51 -9.77 -15.14
C LEU A 127 -3.10 -10.46 -13.84
N LEU A 128 -2.71 -11.72 -13.89
CA LEU A 128 -2.18 -12.44 -12.73
C LEU A 128 -0.87 -11.82 -12.22
N TRP A 129 0.06 -11.46 -13.10
CA TRP A 129 1.34 -10.86 -12.72
C TRP A 129 1.15 -9.54 -11.97
N ARG A 130 0.26 -8.67 -12.44
CA ARG A 130 -0.13 -7.45 -11.76
C ARG A 130 -0.66 -7.73 -10.35
N GLY A 131 -1.57 -8.70 -10.22
CA GLY A 131 -2.10 -9.14 -8.93
C GLY A 131 -1.03 -9.72 -8.00
N MET A 132 -0.09 -10.50 -8.53
CA MET A 132 1.05 -11.06 -7.78
C MET A 132 2.00 -9.96 -7.28
N LEU A 133 2.31 -8.94 -8.08
CA LEU A 133 3.12 -7.81 -7.65
C LEU A 133 2.47 -7.09 -6.46
N GLN A 134 1.16 -6.85 -6.49
CA GLN A 134 0.45 -6.27 -5.35
C GLN A 134 0.47 -7.20 -4.13
N TRP A 135 0.29 -8.49 -4.32
CA TRP A 135 0.33 -9.47 -3.23
C TRP A 135 1.70 -9.51 -2.56
N PHE A 136 2.79 -9.49 -3.34
CA PHE A 136 4.16 -9.37 -2.82
C PHE A 136 4.40 -8.03 -2.10
N GLY A 137 3.88 -6.93 -2.65
CA GLY A 137 3.96 -5.62 -2.02
C GLY A 137 3.24 -5.56 -0.67
N GLY A 138 2.06 -6.20 -0.57
CA GLY A 138 1.29 -6.27 0.67
C GLY A 138 2.03 -7.01 1.78
N ILE A 139 2.55 -8.22 1.50
CA ILE A 139 3.32 -8.98 2.51
C ILE A 139 4.67 -8.30 2.81
N GLY A 140 5.32 -7.71 1.79
CA GLY A 140 6.58 -7.02 1.94
C GLY A 140 6.51 -5.88 2.96
N ILE A 141 5.47 -5.03 2.88
CA ILE A 141 5.31 -3.93 3.83
C ILE A 141 4.96 -4.41 5.25
N ILE A 142 4.14 -5.46 5.40
CA ILE A 142 3.81 -6.02 6.72
C ILE A 142 5.09 -6.52 7.41
N VAL A 143 5.89 -7.33 6.70
CA VAL A 143 7.14 -7.86 7.23
C VAL A 143 8.12 -6.71 7.54
N MET A 144 8.27 -5.74 6.63
CA MET A 144 9.14 -4.59 6.84
C MET A 144 8.70 -3.74 8.05
N ALA A 145 7.40 -3.46 8.17
CA ALA A 145 6.85 -2.66 9.27
C ALA A 145 7.11 -3.29 10.64
N ILE A 146 7.13 -4.61 10.71
CA ILE A 146 7.29 -5.34 11.99
C ILE A 146 8.75 -5.64 12.28
N THR A 147 9.60 -5.85 11.26
CA THR A 147 10.98 -6.32 11.44
C THR A 147 12.01 -5.20 11.31
N LEU A 148 11.90 -4.35 10.31
CA LEU A 148 12.91 -3.33 9.98
C LEU A 148 12.59 -1.94 10.53
N MET A 149 11.36 -1.47 10.38
CA MET A 149 10.99 -0.10 10.80
C MET A 149 11.23 0.17 12.29
N PRO A 150 10.99 -0.76 13.24
CA PRO A 150 11.33 -0.53 14.63
C PRO A 150 12.84 -0.35 14.88
N LEU A 151 13.69 -1.04 14.10
CA LEU A 151 15.16 -0.89 14.17
C LEU A 151 15.62 0.47 13.63
N MET A 152 14.91 1.00 12.64
CA MET A 152 15.23 2.26 11.98
C MET A 152 14.75 3.48 12.79
N ASN A 153 13.91 3.32 13.82
CA ASN A 153 13.34 4.37 14.66
C ASN A 153 12.61 5.47 13.85
N ILE A 154 11.91 5.11 12.79
CA ILE A 154 11.29 6.04 11.86
C ILE A 154 9.83 6.31 12.24
N GLY A 155 9.42 7.59 12.13
CA GLY A 155 8.01 8.01 12.01
C GLY A 155 7.06 7.52 13.10
N GLY A 156 7.57 7.22 14.31
CA GLY A 156 6.75 6.71 15.40
C GLY A 156 6.55 5.20 15.43
N MET A 157 7.20 4.42 14.54
CA MET A 157 7.11 2.96 14.57
C MET A 157 7.79 2.31 15.78
N GLN A 158 8.53 3.09 16.56
CA GLN A 158 9.11 2.70 17.87
C GLN A 158 8.07 2.18 18.87
N LEU A 159 6.80 2.57 18.72
CA LEU A 159 5.70 2.09 19.58
C LEU A 159 5.54 0.57 19.55
N PHE A 160 5.94 -0.08 18.46
CA PHE A 160 5.92 -1.54 18.40
C PHE A 160 6.95 -2.18 19.33
N ASN A 161 8.07 -1.47 19.64
CA ASN A 161 9.03 -1.89 20.66
C ASN A 161 8.52 -1.65 22.08
N ILE A 162 7.75 -0.57 22.32
CA ILE A 162 7.22 -0.23 23.66
C ILE A 162 6.06 -1.15 24.03
N SER A 163 5.22 -1.55 23.06
CA SER A 163 4.15 -2.51 23.31
C SER A 163 4.63 -3.95 23.50
N SER A 164 5.90 -4.24 23.17
CA SER A 164 6.53 -5.54 23.40
C SER A 164 7.09 -5.71 24.80
N ASN A 165 7.20 -4.62 25.61
CA ASN A 165 7.65 -4.70 27.02
C ASN A 165 6.63 -5.32 27.97
N ASP A 166 5.39 -5.54 27.53
CA ASP A 166 4.44 -6.38 28.27
C ASP A 166 4.66 -7.86 27.93
N THR A 167 5.27 -8.61 28.81
CA THR A 167 5.28 -10.11 28.92
C THR A 167 5.24 -10.93 27.62
N SER A 168 5.08 -10.32 26.48
CA SER A 168 5.05 -10.91 25.15
C SER A 168 6.45 -11.22 24.57
N GLU A 169 7.54 -10.71 25.19
CA GLU A 169 8.92 -11.09 24.82
C GLU A 169 9.18 -12.59 24.92
N LYS A 170 8.39 -13.32 25.73
CA LYS A 170 8.45 -14.79 25.78
C LYS A 170 7.70 -15.50 24.63
N ILE A 171 6.84 -14.80 23.88
CA ILE A 171 5.97 -15.41 22.87
C ILE A 171 6.67 -15.48 21.50
N PHE A 172 7.60 -14.55 21.20
CA PHE A 172 8.23 -14.47 19.87
C PHE A 172 9.77 -14.39 19.94
N PRO A 173 10.46 -15.52 20.16
CA PRO A 173 11.91 -15.50 20.33
C PRO A 173 12.72 -15.23 19.05
N LYS A 174 12.10 -15.28 17.84
CA LYS A 174 12.84 -15.12 16.57
C LYS A 174 12.01 -14.39 15.51
N THR A 175 12.58 -13.35 14.91
CA THR A 175 12.01 -12.58 13.78
C THR A 175 11.51 -13.49 12.64
N LYS A 176 12.21 -14.58 12.35
CA LYS A 176 11.83 -15.58 11.34
C LYS A 176 10.47 -16.22 11.65
N GLU A 177 10.21 -16.59 12.89
CA GLU A 177 8.95 -17.24 13.29
C GLU A 177 7.77 -16.27 13.15
N VAL A 178 7.96 -15.01 13.55
CA VAL A 178 6.94 -13.97 13.37
C VAL A 178 6.63 -13.76 11.89
N SER A 179 7.65 -13.65 11.03
CA SER A 179 7.47 -13.47 9.59
C SER A 179 6.73 -14.65 8.95
N LEU A 180 7.04 -15.88 9.33
CA LEU A 180 6.34 -17.08 8.82
C LEU A 180 4.87 -17.11 9.26
N ARG A 181 4.57 -16.75 10.51
CA ARG A 181 3.19 -16.66 11.00
C ARG A 181 2.40 -15.56 10.28
N LEU A 182 3.03 -14.41 10.01
CA LEU A 182 2.42 -13.33 9.23
C LEU A 182 2.09 -13.78 7.81
N LEU A 183 3.05 -14.45 7.14
CA LEU A 183 2.83 -15.01 5.81
C LEU A 183 1.68 -16.03 5.80
N SER A 184 1.63 -16.90 6.81
CA SER A 184 0.56 -17.91 6.92
C SER A 184 -0.82 -17.27 7.09
N ILE A 185 -0.95 -16.23 7.94
CA ILE A 185 -2.21 -15.50 8.15
C ILE A 185 -2.61 -14.75 6.87
N TYR A 186 -1.65 -14.09 6.23
CA TYR A 186 -1.89 -13.34 4.99
C TYR A 186 -2.37 -14.27 3.86
N SER A 187 -1.73 -15.42 3.69
CA SER A 187 -2.14 -16.44 2.71
C SER A 187 -3.49 -17.05 3.05
N LEU A 188 -3.77 -17.32 4.33
CA LEU A 188 -5.07 -17.85 4.77
C LEU A 188 -6.20 -16.86 4.46
N LEU A 189 -6.02 -15.57 4.76
CA LEU A 189 -6.99 -14.53 4.45
C LEU A 189 -7.21 -14.43 2.93
N THR A 190 -6.14 -14.52 2.13
CA THR A 190 -6.24 -14.49 0.66
C THR A 190 -7.03 -15.68 0.14
N LEU A 191 -6.74 -16.90 0.61
CA LEU A 191 -7.46 -18.11 0.18
C LEU A 191 -8.93 -18.06 0.60
N THR A 192 -9.22 -17.57 1.80
CA THR A 192 -10.60 -17.44 2.29
C THR A 192 -11.37 -16.39 1.47
N CYS A 193 -10.73 -15.27 1.14
CA CYS A 193 -11.31 -14.24 0.27
C CYS A 193 -11.62 -14.80 -1.13
N ALA A 194 -10.67 -15.53 -1.73
CA ALA A 194 -10.84 -16.16 -3.04
C ALA A 194 -11.99 -17.17 -3.04
N PHE A 195 -12.08 -17.98 -1.99
CA PHE A 195 -13.16 -18.95 -1.83
C PHE A 195 -14.55 -18.29 -1.83
N PHE A 196 -14.73 -17.21 -1.08
CA PHE A 196 -16.00 -16.48 -1.08
C PHE A 196 -16.27 -15.76 -2.41
N TYR A 197 -15.26 -15.15 -3.05
CA TYR A 197 -15.43 -14.57 -4.38
C TYR A 197 -15.92 -15.62 -5.39
N PHE A 198 -15.35 -16.83 -5.35
CA PHE A 198 -15.75 -17.92 -6.23
C PHE A 198 -17.19 -18.36 -5.97
N ILE A 199 -17.60 -18.52 -4.69
CA ILE A 199 -18.99 -18.89 -4.33
C ILE A 199 -19.98 -17.81 -4.77
N PHE A 200 -19.59 -16.53 -4.71
CA PHE A 200 -20.46 -15.42 -5.07
C PHE A 200 -20.52 -15.13 -6.57
N GLY A 201 -19.85 -15.95 -7.39
CA GLY A 201 -20.02 -15.98 -8.84
C GLY A 201 -18.87 -15.44 -9.68
N MET A 202 -17.72 -15.10 -9.08
CA MET A 202 -16.51 -14.84 -9.85
C MET A 202 -15.97 -16.14 -10.49
N SER A 203 -15.33 -16.04 -11.65
CA SER A 203 -14.56 -17.15 -12.19
C SER A 203 -13.42 -17.56 -11.22
N PHE A 204 -12.93 -18.80 -11.32
CA PHE A 204 -11.82 -19.27 -10.49
C PHE A 204 -10.58 -18.36 -10.62
N PHE A 205 -10.28 -17.95 -11.86
CA PHE A 205 -9.16 -17.05 -12.14
C PHE A 205 -9.37 -15.68 -11.48
N ASP A 206 -10.53 -15.06 -11.71
CA ASP A 206 -10.84 -13.75 -11.15
C ASP A 206 -10.85 -13.76 -9.62
N SER A 207 -11.37 -14.82 -9.02
CA SER A 207 -11.42 -15.00 -7.57
C SER A 207 -10.02 -14.95 -6.94
N ILE A 208 -9.05 -15.62 -7.55
CA ILE A 208 -7.67 -15.64 -7.05
C ILE A 208 -7.01 -14.27 -7.21
N VAL A 209 -7.10 -13.67 -8.40
CA VAL A 209 -6.43 -12.38 -8.67
C VAL A 209 -7.03 -11.28 -7.80
N HIS A 210 -8.37 -11.16 -7.76
CA HIS A 210 -9.02 -10.14 -6.93
C HIS A 210 -8.81 -10.38 -5.44
N ALA A 211 -8.72 -11.63 -4.96
CA ALA A 211 -8.39 -11.88 -3.55
C ALA A 211 -6.97 -11.43 -3.19
N MET A 212 -5.99 -11.66 -4.09
CA MET A 212 -4.62 -11.16 -3.91
C MET A 212 -4.60 -9.63 -3.76
N THR A 213 -5.29 -8.93 -4.65
CA THR A 213 -5.30 -7.46 -4.68
C THR A 213 -6.19 -6.85 -3.59
N THR A 214 -7.24 -7.55 -3.15
CA THR A 214 -8.11 -7.15 -2.02
C THR A 214 -7.35 -7.20 -0.69
N ILE A 215 -6.69 -8.32 -0.37
CA ILE A 215 -5.96 -8.49 0.90
C ILE A 215 -4.70 -7.60 0.93
N ALA A 216 -4.07 -7.39 -0.24
CA ALA A 216 -2.96 -6.44 -0.37
C ALA A 216 -3.41 -4.98 -0.24
N THR A 217 -4.72 -4.70 -0.26
CA THR A 217 -5.31 -3.35 -0.37
C THR A 217 -4.67 -2.56 -1.52
N GLY A 218 -4.60 -3.20 -2.70
CA GLY A 218 -3.86 -2.66 -3.85
C GLY A 218 -4.75 -2.23 -5.02
N GLY A 219 -5.95 -2.82 -5.19
CA GLY A 219 -6.99 -2.35 -6.10
C GLY A 219 -6.80 -2.63 -7.58
N PHE A 220 -5.75 -3.34 -8.01
CA PHE A 220 -5.71 -3.81 -9.38
C PHE A 220 -6.86 -4.79 -9.68
N ALA A 221 -7.58 -4.53 -10.74
CA ALA A 221 -8.68 -5.35 -11.22
C ALA A 221 -8.36 -5.97 -12.59
N ASN A 222 -9.14 -6.99 -12.95
CA ASN A 222 -9.05 -7.66 -14.25
C ASN A 222 -9.90 -6.97 -15.33
N TYR A 223 -10.72 -5.99 -14.96
CA TYR A 223 -11.68 -5.29 -15.80
C TYR A 223 -11.59 -3.79 -15.63
N ASN A 224 -11.92 -3.02 -16.67
CA ASN A 224 -11.84 -1.56 -16.65
C ASN A 224 -12.81 -0.94 -15.63
N GLU A 225 -13.99 -1.55 -15.45
CA GLU A 225 -15.00 -1.13 -14.49
C GLU A 225 -14.69 -1.60 -13.05
N SER A 226 -13.49 -2.14 -12.81
CA SER A 226 -13.05 -2.64 -11.50
C SER A 226 -14.02 -3.68 -10.92
N ILE A 227 -14.37 -3.61 -9.63
CA ILE A 227 -15.35 -4.51 -8.99
C ILE A 227 -16.77 -4.29 -9.53
N GLY A 228 -17.08 -3.08 -10.02
CA GLY A 228 -18.36 -2.76 -10.65
C GLY A 228 -18.74 -3.67 -11.82
N TYR A 229 -17.74 -4.22 -12.54
CA TYR A 229 -17.96 -5.19 -13.62
C TYR A 229 -18.84 -6.38 -13.23
N PHE A 230 -18.70 -6.87 -12.00
CA PHE A 230 -19.43 -8.08 -11.56
C PHE A 230 -20.90 -7.79 -11.22
N ASN A 231 -21.27 -6.54 -11.01
CA ASN A 231 -22.63 -6.10 -10.68
C ASN A 231 -23.33 -7.02 -9.63
N SER A 232 -22.63 -7.35 -8.56
CA SER A 232 -23.05 -8.28 -7.52
C SER A 232 -22.82 -7.73 -6.12
N SER A 233 -23.90 -7.48 -5.38
CA SER A 233 -23.83 -7.00 -3.99
C SER A 233 -23.06 -7.95 -3.07
N LEU A 234 -23.10 -9.26 -3.32
CA LEU A 234 -22.35 -10.24 -2.50
C LEU A 234 -20.84 -10.11 -2.71
N ILE A 235 -20.41 -9.86 -3.93
CA ILE A 235 -19.00 -9.62 -4.27
C ILE A 235 -18.52 -8.31 -3.63
N GLU A 236 -19.31 -7.24 -3.69
CA GLU A 236 -19.00 -5.96 -3.04
C GLU A 236 -18.87 -6.10 -1.52
N ILE A 237 -19.83 -6.80 -0.87
CA ILE A 237 -19.78 -7.05 0.58
C ILE A 237 -18.54 -7.87 0.95
N ASN A 238 -18.22 -8.91 0.17
CA ASN A 238 -17.02 -9.70 0.40
C ASN A 238 -15.76 -8.83 0.32
N ALA A 239 -15.66 -7.98 -0.72
CA ALA A 239 -14.55 -7.05 -0.84
C ALA A 239 -14.45 -6.11 0.37
N ILE A 240 -15.55 -5.49 0.80
CA ILE A 240 -15.60 -4.63 1.99
C ILE A 240 -15.04 -5.34 3.22
N ILE A 241 -15.51 -6.55 3.48
CA ILE A 241 -15.08 -7.33 4.65
C ILE A 241 -13.58 -7.58 4.61
N PHE A 242 -13.07 -8.07 3.48
CA PHE A 242 -11.65 -8.43 3.38
C PHE A 242 -10.73 -7.23 3.24
N ILE A 243 -11.16 -6.10 2.67
CA ILE A 243 -10.46 -4.82 2.72
C ILE A 243 -10.30 -4.35 4.18
N ILE A 244 -11.37 -4.38 4.97
CA ILE A 244 -11.31 -4.02 6.39
C ILE A 244 -10.37 -4.97 7.15
N LEU A 245 -10.44 -6.29 6.91
CA LEU A 245 -9.53 -7.26 7.53
C LEU A 245 -8.07 -7.01 7.15
N GLY A 246 -7.76 -6.68 5.89
CA GLY A 246 -6.42 -6.28 5.44
C GLY A 246 -5.93 -4.98 6.09
N SER A 247 -6.86 -4.10 6.48
CA SER A 247 -6.57 -2.79 7.10
C SER A 247 -6.29 -2.83 8.60
N ILE A 248 -6.51 -3.97 9.25
CA ILE A 248 -6.20 -4.20 10.67
C ILE A 248 -4.76 -4.68 10.81
N HIS A 249 -4.11 -4.36 11.93
CA HIS A 249 -2.72 -4.80 12.12
C HIS A 249 -2.59 -6.32 12.23
N PHE A 250 -1.65 -6.88 11.47
CA PHE A 250 -1.46 -8.32 11.40
C PHE A 250 -0.98 -8.95 12.72
N ILE A 251 -0.30 -8.20 13.59
CA ILE A 251 0.06 -8.65 14.94
C ILE A 251 -1.19 -8.99 15.78
N SER A 252 -2.32 -8.29 15.57
CA SER A 252 -3.55 -8.59 16.31
C SER A 252 -4.11 -9.97 16.00
N TYR A 253 -3.94 -10.45 14.74
CA TYR A 253 -4.33 -11.82 14.39
C TYR A 253 -3.45 -12.85 15.12
N ILE A 254 -2.14 -12.59 15.22
CA ILE A 254 -1.22 -13.47 15.95
C ILE A 254 -1.61 -13.53 17.44
N LYS A 255 -1.89 -12.37 18.07
CA LYS A 255 -2.34 -12.30 19.47
C LYS A 255 -3.69 -13.01 19.68
N TYR A 256 -4.62 -12.87 18.72
CA TYR A 256 -5.90 -13.56 18.75
C TYR A 256 -5.74 -15.08 18.72
N LEU A 257 -4.89 -15.59 17.81
CA LEU A 257 -4.56 -17.03 17.72
C LEU A 257 -3.79 -17.53 18.95
N ALA A 258 -3.04 -16.65 19.63
CA ALA A 258 -2.34 -16.96 20.88
C ALA A 258 -3.28 -16.94 22.11
N GLY A 259 -4.59 -16.64 21.95
CA GLY A 259 -5.60 -16.73 22.99
C GLY A 259 -6.20 -15.42 23.50
N ASP A 260 -5.69 -14.24 23.09
CA ASP A 260 -6.31 -12.96 23.44
C ASP A 260 -7.49 -12.63 22.51
N LYS A 261 -8.64 -13.29 22.75
CA LYS A 261 -9.86 -13.12 21.95
C LYS A 261 -10.45 -11.70 21.99
N LYS A 262 -10.03 -10.85 22.95
CA LYS A 262 -10.55 -9.49 23.12
C LYS A 262 -9.68 -8.43 22.44
N ILE A 263 -8.58 -8.79 21.79
CA ILE A 263 -7.61 -7.85 21.22
C ILE A 263 -8.25 -6.87 20.23
N PHE A 264 -9.13 -7.35 19.34
CA PHE A 264 -9.81 -6.49 18.35
C PHE A 264 -10.72 -5.44 18.99
N PHE A 265 -11.29 -5.75 20.15
CA PHE A 265 -12.16 -4.81 20.89
C PHE A 265 -11.40 -3.92 21.85
N LYS A 266 -10.18 -4.27 22.26
CA LYS A 266 -9.36 -3.45 23.18
C LYS A 266 -8.52 -2.43 22.44
N ASP A 267 -8.13 -2.72 21.19
CA ASP A 267 -7.21 -1.88 20.44
C ASP A 267 -7.84 -0.54 20.02
N THR A 268 -7.16 0.54 20.37
CA THR A 268 -7.65 1.91 20.13
C THR A 268 -7.58 2.29 18.65
N GLN A 269 -6.59 1.78 17.89
CA GLN A 269 -6.50 2.07 16.46
C GLN A 269 -7.66 1.45 15.69
N ILE A 270 -7.99 0.17 15.96
CA ILE A 270 -9.09 -0.53 15.32
C ILE A 270 -10.41 0.20 15.58
N LYS A 271 -10.65 0.59 16.83
CA LYS A 271 -11.86 1.36 17.19
C LYS A 271 -11.94 2.68 16.42
N THR A 272 -10.87 3.46 16.42
CA THR A 272 -10.84 4.75 15.73
C THR A 272 -10.99 4.58 14.21
N PHE A 273 -10.34 3.57 13.64
CA PHE A 273 -10.49 3.24 12.22
C PHE A 273 -11.95 2.95 11.85
N ILE A 274 -12.61 2.05 12.57
CA ILE A 274 -14.02 1.72 12.31
C ILE A 274 -14.95 2.92 12.51
N ILE A 275 -14.71 3.75 13.54
CA ILE A 275 -15.47 4.98 13.76
C ILE A 275 -15.31 5.95 12.58
N LEU A 276 -14.07 6.15 12.08
CA LEU A 276 -13.81 7.01 10.92
C LEU A 276 -14.50 6.49 9.67
N VAL A 277 -14.46 5.17 9.42
CA VAL A 277 -15.17 4.54 8.31
C VAL A 277 -16.68 4.82 8.41
N ILE A 278 -17.30 4.55 9.57
CA ILE A 278 -18.75 4.75 9.76
C ILE A 278 -19.12 6.23 9.58
N ILE A 279 -18.36 7.15 10.20
CA ILE A 279 -18.64 8.59 10.07
C ILE A 279 -18.54 9.01 8.60
N SER A 280 -17.51 8.54 7.87
CA SER A 280 -17.30 8.90 6.47
C SER A 280 -18.42 8.40 5.57
N ILE A 281 -18.90 7.17 5.79
CA ILE A 281 -20.05 6.61 5.05
C ILE A 281 -21.32 7.42 5.34
N LEU A 282 -21.63 7.68 6.62
CA LEU A 282 -22.83 8.42 6.99
C LEU A 282 -22.81 9.85 6.46
N LEU A 283 -21.67 10.53 6.50
CA LEU A 283 -21.52 11.89 5.99
C LEU A 283 -21.75 11.94 4.48
N MET A 284 -21.13 11.03 3.71
CA MET A 284 -21.29 10.99 2.26
C MET A 284 -22.72 10.58 1.89
N PHE A 285 -23.28 9.59 2.55
CA PHE A 285 -24.66 9.15 2.33
C PHE A 285 -25.67 10.28 2.62
N PHE A 286 -25.49 11.01 3.72
CA PHE A 286 -26.29 12.18 4.05
C PHE A 286 -26.19 13.27 2.98
N TYR A 287 -24.96 13.57 2.51
CA TYR A 287 -24.75 14.55 1.46
C TYR A 287 -25.50 14.17 0.17
N LEU A 288 -25.34 12.95 -0.28
CA LEU A 288 -25.95 12.49 -1.54
C LEU A 288 -27.48 12.39 -1.43
N SER A 289 -28.04 11.98 -0.27
CA SER A 289 -29.47 11.82 -0.09
C SER A 289 -30.23 13.12 0.12
N VAL A 290 -29.65 14.05 0.90
CA VAL A 290 -30.36 15.25 1.36
C VAL A 290 -30.00 16.47 0.54
N ILE A 291 -28.70 16.66 0.26
CA ILE A 291 -28.19 17.87 -0.39
C ILE A 291 -28.21 17.73 -1.91
N ASN A 292 -27.63 16.66 -2.43
CA ASN A 292 -27.51 16.46 -3.89
C ASN A 292 -28.76 15.83 -4.52
N LYS A 293 -29.62 15.18 -3.72
CA LYS A 293 -30.84 14.48 -4.15
C LYS A 293 -30.65 13.49 -5.32
N SER A 294 -29.42 13.03 -5.53
CA SER A 294 -29.05 12.12 -6.63
C SER A 294 -29.26 10.64 -6.29
N LEU A 295 -29.78 10.34 -5.11
CA LEU A 295 -29.91 8.97 -4.56
C LEU A 295 -31.01 8.10 -5.17
N THR A 296 -31.72 8.54 -6.19
CA THR A 296 -32.59 7.62 -6.93
C THR A 296 -31.81 6.54 -7.66
N GLU A 297 -30.49 6.72 -7.82
CA GLU A 297 -29.63 5.85 -8.62
C GLU A 297 -28.46 5.24 -7.80
N ILE A 298 -28.02 5.83 -6.66
CA ILE A 298 -26.83 5.40 -5.91
C ILE A 298 -27.23 4.63 -4.66
N SER A 299 -26.78 3.38 -4.53
CA SER A 299 -27.09 2.53 -3.38
C SER A 299 -26.23 2.85 -2.15
N PHE A 300 -26.74 2.60 -0.94
CA PHE A 300 -25.95 2.69 0.30
C PHE A 300 -24.71 1.78 0.26
N LEU A 301 -24.82 0.63 -0.39
CA LEU A 301 -23.71 -0.32 -0.54
C LEU A 301 -22.59 0.27 -1.41
N SER A 302 -22.94 0.88 -2.55
CA SER A 302 -21.97 1.52 -3.43
C SER A 302 -21.25 2.69 -2.74
N VAL A 303 -21.97 3.54 -1.98
CA VAL A 303 -21.37 4.60 -1.16
C VAL A 303 -20.39 4.01 -0.15
N SER A 304 -20.81 2.97 0.57
CA SER A 304 -19.98 2.32 1.59
C SER A 304 -18.73 1.70 0.97
N PHE A 305 -18.86 1.03 -0.18
CA PHE A 305 -17.78 0.40 -0.89
C PHE A 305 -16.72 1.42 -1.30
N ASN A 306 -17.10 2.46 -2.03
CA ASN A 306 -16.17 3.45 -2.55
C ASN A 306 -15.47 4.25 -1.43
N ILE A 307 -16.21 4.60 -0.35
CA ILE A 307 -15.62 5.25 0.83
C ILE A 307 -14.57 4.34 1.51
N ILE A 308 -14.90 3.07 1.77
CA ILE A 308 -13.96 2.13 2.39
C ILE A 308 -12.76 1.91 1.50
N SER A 309 -12.97 1.72 0.20
CA SER A 309 -11.93 1.49 -0.78
C SER A 309 -10.90 2.63 -0.80
N ILE A 310 -11.36 3.87 -0.86
CA ILE A 310 -10.45 5.05 -0.92
C ILE A 310 -9.80 5.31 0.44
N LEU A 311 -10.56 5.27 1.55
CA LEU A 311 -10.02 5.51 2.90
C LEU A 311 -8.94 4.49 3.28
N THR A 312 -9.07 3.24 2.83
CA THR A 312 -8.07 2.20 3.10
C THR A 312 -6.89 2.23 2.13
N GLY A 313 -6.97 3.03 1.08
CA GLY A 313 -5.99 3.03 0.01
C GLY A 313 -6.06 1.79 -0.89
N THR A 314 -7.21 1.10 -0.94
CA THR A 314 -7.40 -0.06 -1.83
C THR A 314 -7.57 0.37 -3.28
N GLY A 315 -8.43 1.37 -3.55
CA GLY A 315 -8.59 1.94 -4.87
C GLY A 315 -9.52 1.21 -5.83
N TYR A 316 -10.24 0.19 -5.39
CA TYR A 316 -11.34 -0.38 -6.18
C TYR A 316 -12.50 0.61 -6.33
N ALA A 317 -13.22 0.52 -7.44
CA ALA A 317 -14.42 1.29 -7.69
C ALA A 317 -15.59 0.39 -8.11
N THR A 318 -16.81 0.77 -7.72
CA THR A 318 -18.07 0.20 -8.23
C THR A 318 -18.78 1.19 -9.14
N GLU A 319 -18.48 2.47 -9.00
CA GLU A 319 -19.06 3.57 -9.78
C GLU A 319 -18.04 4.70 -9.99
N ASN A 320 -18.32 5.57 -10.97
CA ASN A 320 -17.53 6.79 -11.13
C ASN A 320 -17.93 7.85 -10.11
N PHE A 321 -17.35 7.78 -8.92
CA PHE A 321 -17.61 8.73 -7.84
C PHE A 321 -17.09 10.16 -8.12
N SER A 322 -16.32 10.39 -9.19
CA SER A 322 -15.99 11.75 -9.64
C SER A 322 -17.22 12.54 -10.06
N ASN A 323 -18.31 11.85 -10.43
CA ASN A 323 -19.56 12.46 -10.86
C ASN A 323 -20.54 12.75 -9.70
N TRP A 324 -20.19 12.43 -8.46
CA TRP A 324 -21.06 12.63 -7.29
C TRP A 324 -21.18 14.10 -6.86
N GLY A 325 -20.40 15.02 -7.44
CA GLY A 325 -20.45 16.46 -7.20
C GLY A 325 -19.15 17.03 -6.63
N GLN A 326 -19.14 18.34 -6.35
CA GLN A 326 -17.92 19.05 -5.93
C GLN A 326 -17.45 18.69 -4.51
N PHE A 327 -18.38 18.54 -3.57
CA PHE A 327 -18.03 18.14 -2.19
C PHE A 327 -17.39 16.75 -2.14
N PRO A 328 -17.91 15.69 -2.79
CA PRO A 328 -17.25 14.41 -2.90
C PRO A 328 -15.82 14.48 -3.43
N LEU A 329 -15.52 15.29 -4.45
CA LEU A 329 -14.17 15.45 -4.97
C LEU A 329 -13.18 15.89 -3.87
N VAL A 330 -13.53 16.94 -3.12
CA VAL A 330 -12.69 17.41 -2.01
C VAL A 330 -12.60 16.38 -0.89
N TYR A 331 -13.73 15.75 -0.57
CA TYR A 331 -13.77 14.77 0.52
C TYR A 331 -12.97 13.52 0.22
N PHE A 332 -12.99 13.01 -1.02
CA PHE A 332 -12.17 11.89 -1.43
C PHE A 332 -10.67 12.23 -1.37
N ILE A 333 -10.25 13.46 -1.74
CA ILE A 333 -8.85 13.88 -1.55
C ILE A 333 -8.46 13.79 -0.06
N ILE A 334 -9.32 14.23 0.86
CA ILE A 334 -9.05 14.13 2.30
C ILE A 334 -8.97 12.66 2.74
N LEU A 335 -9.88 11.79 2.25
CA LEU A 335 -9.88 10.37 2.58
C LEU A 335 -8.64 9.65 2.06
N MET A 336 -8.10 10.02 0.89
CA MET A 336 -6.86 9.45 0.34
C MET A 336 -5.68 9.58 1.31
N PHE A 337 -5.62 10.65 2.12
CA PHE A 337 -4.54 10.84 3.10
C PHE A 337 -4.67 9.94 4.33
N ILE A 338 -5.86 9.43 4.62
CA ILE A 338 -6.12 8.61 5.79
C ILE A 338 -5.80 7.16 5.44
N GLY A 339 -4.94 6.51 6.24
CA GLY A 339 -4.64 5.09 6.10
C GLY A 339 -5.31 4.26 7.18
N GLY A 340 -5.13 2.93 7.12
CA GLY A 340 -5.59 2.02 8.18
C GLY A 340 -4.65 1.95 9.38
N CYS A 341 -4.72 0.83 10.10
CA CYS A 341 -3.88 0.58 11.27
C CYS A 341 -2.41 0.39 10.89
N ALA A 342 -1.50 0.76 11.75
CA ALA A 342 -0.07 0.52 11.55
C ALA A 342 0.24 -0.99 11.54
N GLY A 343 1.12 -1.46 10.64
CA GLY A 343 1.38 -2.90 10.48
C GLY A 343 0.24 -3.67 9.79
N SER A 344 -0.58 -2.98 8.99
CA SER A 344 -1.51 -3.51 8.02
C SER A 344 -0.98 -3.33 6.60
N THR A 345 -1.70 -3.81 5.59
CA THR A 345 -1.35 -3.63 4.17
C THR A 345 -1.59 -2.22 3.65
N THR A 346 -2.46 -1.44 4.29
CA THR A 346 -2.83 -0.08 3.89
C THR A 346 -1.66 0.89 3.85
N CYS A 347 -1.79 1.96 3.10
CA CYS A 347 -0.85 3.08 3.01
C CYS A 347 -1.39 4.36 3.68
N GLY A 348 -0.92 5.53 3.30
CA GLY A 348 -1.35 6.80 3.86
C GLY A 348 -0.90 7.06 5.30
N ILE A 349 -1.47 8.10 5.91
CA ILE A 349 -1.17 8.49 7.30
C ILE A 349 -1.88 7.52 8.24
N LYS A 350 -1.11 6.69 8.95
CA LYS A 350 -1.64 5.66 9.85
C LYS A 350 -2.46 6.24 11.01
N ILE A 351 -3.51 5.53 11.40
CA ILE A 351 -4.48 5.95 12.44
C ILE A 351 -3.80 6.37 13.75
N PHE A 352 -2.74 5.68 14.20
CA PHE A 352 -2.07 6.04 15.44
C PHE A 352 -1.48 7.47 15.41
N ARG A 353 -0.97 7.92 14.25
CA ARG A 353 -0.44 9.28 14.10
C ARG A 353 -1.55 10.31 14.22
N ILE A 354 -2.71 10.04 13.65
CA ILE A 354 -3.90 10.90 13.77
C ILE A 354 -4.36 10.98 15.23
N GLN A 355 -4.41 9.84 15.94
CA GLN A 355 -4.80 9.78 17.35
C GLN A 355 -3.86 10.61 18.23
N ILE A 356 -2.55 10.46 18.04
CA ILE A 356 -1.54 11.14 18.85
C ILE A 356 -1.53 12.64 18.53
N LEU A 357 -1.63 13.01 17.24
CA LEU A 357 -1.71 14.42 16.83
C LEU A 357 -2.95 15.10 17.40
N TYR A 358 -4.12 14.43 17.37
CA TYR A 358 -5.34 14.95 17.98
C TYR A 358 -5.16 15.22 19.50
N GLN A 359 -4.56 14.29 20.23
CA GLN A 359 -4.28 14.49 21.65
C GLN A 359 -3.28 15.64 21.88
N PHE A 360 -2.25 15.75 21.04
CA PHE A 360 -1.28 16.83 21.10
C PHE A 360 -1.95 18.19 20.92
N ILE A 361 -2.75 18.38 19.86
CA ILE A 361 -3.48 19.61 19.61
C ILE A 361 -4.42 19.94 20.78
N SER A 362 -5.20 18.95 21.23
CA SER A 362 -6.09 19.12 22.40
C SER A 362 -5.34 19.56 23.64
N ASN A 363 -4.15 18.98 23.91
CA ASN A 363 -3.33 19.35 25.04
C ASN A 363 -2.72 20.76 24.89
N GLN A 364 -2.34 21.17 23.67
CA GLN A 364 -1.88 22.55 23.43
C GLN A 364 -2.99 23.57 23.70
N LEU A 365 -4.21 23.31 23.26
CA LEU A 365 -5.37 24.17 23.56
C LEU A 365 -5.65 24.23 25.07
N LYS A 366 -5.54 23.11 25.79
CA LYS A 366 -5.70 23.09 27.25
C LYS A 366 -4.58 23.88 27.99
N LYS A 367 -3.35 23.85 27.47
CA LYS A 367 -2.25 24.63 28.02
C LYS A 367 -2.45 26.14 27.90
N ILE A 368 -3.15 26.61 26.86
CA ILE A 368 -3.53 28.03 26.72
C ILE A 368 -4.49 28.43 27.88
N ILE A 369 -5.44 27.55 28.20
CA ILE A 369 -6.42 27.81 29.29
C ILE A 369 -5.77 27.60 30.67
N TYR A 370 -4.92 26.59 30.80
CA TYR A 370 -4.26 26.22 32.05
C TYR A 370 -2.73 26.21 31.88
N PRO A 371 -2.03 27.36 31.88
CA PRO A 371 -0.61 27.45 31.54
C PRO A 371 0.32 26.61 32.45
N ARG A 372 -0.09 26.37 33.68
CA ARG A 372 0.65 25.54 34.67
C ARG A 372 0.21 24.07 34.67
N GLY A 373 -0.74 23.69 33.83
CA GLY A 373 -1.26 22.34 33.75
C GLY A 373 -0.25 21.39 33.10
N ILE A 374 -0.11 20.18 33.65
CA ILE A 374 0.71 19.12 33.08
C ILE A 374 -0.22 18.15 32.33
N PHE A 375 -0.18 18.20 31.02
CA PHE A 375 -0.99 17.33 30.13
C PHE A 375 -0.08 16.33 29.43
N LYS A 376 -0.19 15.05 29.82
CA LYS A 376 0.57 13.96 29.19
C LYS A 376 -0.21 13.36 28.00
N ILE A 377 0.49 13.08 26.92
CA ILE A 377 -0.05 12.33 25.79
C ILE A 377 0.09 10.85 26.12
N LYS A 378 -0.99 10.10 25.96
CA LYS A 378 -1.01 8.66 26.22
C LYS A 378 -1.43 7.89 24.97
N TYR A 379 -0.73 6.83 24.68
CA TYR A 379 -1.09 5.87 23.65
C TYR A 379 -1.09 4.45 24.22
N GLN A 380 -2.21 3.74 24.12
CA GLN A 380 -2.40 2.39 24.70
C GLN A 380 -1.93 2.32 26.17
N ASN A 381 -2.31 3.32 27.00
CA ASN A 381 -1.95 3.49 28.40
C ASN A 381 -0.47 3.86 28.69
N ASN A 382 0.41 3.92 27.70
CA ASN A 382 1.79 4.35 27.85
C ASN A 382 1.94 5.85 27.57
N ASN A 383 2.83 6.53 28.29
CA ASN A 383 3.14 7.92 28.01
C ASN A 383 3.98 8.01 26.73
N VAL A 384 3.63 8.96 25.87
CA VAL A 384 4.38 9.30 24.65
C VAL A 384 5.42 10.35 25.02
N ASP A 385 6.69 10.12 24.69
CA ASP A 385 7.77 11.07 24.91
C ASP A 385 7.80 12.17 23.83
N ASP A 386 8.48 13.28 24.15
CA ASP A 386 8.53 14.45 23.25
C ASP A 386 9.25 14.14 21.95
N LYS A 387 10.31 13.34 21.95
CA LYS A 387 11.05 12.92 20.74
C LYS A 387 10.16 12.15 19.76
N PHE A 388 9.28 11.33 20.30
CA PHE A 388 8.32 10.59 19.50
C PHE A 388 7.29 11.54 18.85
N MET A 389 6.81 12.53 19.60
CA MET A 389 5.91 13.55 19.08
C MET A 389 6.55 14.38 17.98
N GLU A 390 7.80 14.82 18.16
CA GLU A 390 8.58 15.54 17.14
C GLU A 390 8.69 14.73 15.84
N SER A 391 8.90 13.42 15.95
CA SER A 391 8.97 12.52 14.79
C SER A 391 7.64 12.46 14.00
N ILE A 392 6.49 12.44 14.71
CA ILE A 392 5.17 12.42 14.06
C ILE A 392 4.88 13.76 13.36
N ILE A 393 5.14 14.87 14.05
CA ILE A 393 4.90 16.20 13.48
C ILE A 393 5.79 16.41 12.24
N SER A 394 7.07 16.05 12.33
CA SER A 394 8.01 16.13 11.22
C SER A 394 7.58 15.26 10.03
N PHE A 395 7.06 14.04 10.30
CA PHE A 395 6.53 13.17 9.26
C PHE A 395 5.34 13.81 8.54
N ILE A 396 4.35 14.33 9.28
CA ILE A 396 3.15 14.92 8.68
C ILE A 396 3.51 16.19 7.89
N PHE A 397 4.39 17.05 8.43
CA PHE A 397 4.87 18.22 7.71
C PHE A 397 5.55 17.86 6.39
N LEU A 398 6.47 16.90 6.43
CA LEU A 398 7.20 16.46 5.25
C LEU A 398 6.27 15.78 4.23
N TYR A 399 5.29 15.03 4.69
CA TYR A 399 4.29 14.37 3.85
C TYR A 399 3.47 15.40 3.05
N ILE A 400 2.99 16.44 3.73
CA ILE A 400 2.25 17.54 3.11
C ILE A 400 3.15 18.35 2.17
N LEU A 401 4.41 18.60 2.56
CA LEU A 401 5.37 19.31 1.71
C LEU A 401 5.61 18.55 0.39
N ILE A 402 5.89 17.25 0.45
CA ILE A 402 6.12 16.44 -0.74
C ILE A 402 4.85 16.36 -1.60
N PHE A 403 3.68 16.24 -1.01
CA PHE A 403 2.42 16.31 -1.74
C PHE A 403 2.31 17.59 -2.58
N PHE A 404 2.60 18.76 -1.98
CA PHE A 404 2.56 20.03 -2.73
C PHE A 404 3.66 20.13 -3.78
N VAL A 405 4.87 19.61 -3.51
CA VAL A 405 5.95 19.57 -4.50
C VAL A 405 5.56 18.71 -5.70
N VAL A 406 5.02 17.50 -5.47
CA VAL A 406 4.55 16.62 -6.55
C VAL A 406 3.41 17.29 -7.33
N THR A 407 2.42 17.89 -6.66
CA THR A 407 1.33 18.62 -7.32
C THR A 407 1.88 19.75 -8.20
N ALA A 408 2.85 20.52 -7.72
CA ALA A 408 3.46 21.60 -8.47
C ALA A 408 4.21 21.09 -9.72
N LEU A 409 4.98 20.00 -9.59
CA LEU A 409 5.69 19.38 -10.73
C LEU A 409 4.70 18.88 -11.80
N LEU A 410 3.60 18.26 -11.40
CA LEU A 410 2.55 17.81 -12.33
C LEU A 410 1.84 18.98 -13.01
N SER A 411 1.60 20.07 -12.27
CA SER A 411 1.01 21.29 -12.84
C SER A 411 1.97 21.99 -13.82
N LEU A 412 3.29 21.93 -13.59
CA LEU A 412 4.31 22.42 -14.53
C LEU A 412 4.30 21.62 -15.84
N ASP A 413 3.95 20.35 -15.78
CA ASP A 413 3.79 19.49 -16.96
C ASP A 413 2.45 19.69 -17.70
N GLY A 414 1.65 20.69 -17.30
CA GLY A 414 0.42 21.11 -17.97
C GLY A 414 -0.84 20.36 -17.54
N LEU A 415 -0.81 19.54 -16.49
CA LEU A 415 -2.00 18.87 -15.98
C LEU A 415 -2.95 19.88 -15.32
N ASN A 416 -4.26 19.70 -15.52
CA ASN A 416 -5.26 20.52 -14.86
C ASN A 416 -5.24 20.31 -13.33
N PHE A 417 -5.77 21.26 -12.58
CA PHE A 417 -5.68 21.31 -11.12
C PHE A 417 -6.22 20.04 -10.45
N ILE A 418 -7.39 19.54 -10.87
CA ILE A 418 -8.01 18.34 -10.28
C ILE A 418 -7.17 17.11 -10.55
N THR A 419 -6.68 16.95 -11.77
CA THR A 419 -5.80 15.83 -12.14
C THR A 419 -4.47 15.91 -11.38
N ALA A 420 -3.80 17.06 -11.34
CA ALA A 420 -2.52 17.22 -10.68
C ALA A 420 -2.60 16.95 -9.17
N ILE A 421 -3.57 17.55 -8.47
CA ILE A 421 -3.74 17.40 -7.02
C ILE A 421 -4.16 15.99 -6.64
N SER A 422 -5.09 15.37 -7.38
CA SER A 422 -5.53 14.01 -7.08
C SER A 422 -4.50 12.96 -7.49
N ALA A 423 -3.74 13.14 -8.58
CA ALA A 423 -2.62 12.28 -8.94
C ALA A 423 -1.51 12.30 -7.88
N ALA A 424 -1.17 13.48 -7.35
CA ALA A 424 -0.22 13.61 -6.27
C ALA A 424 -0.73 12.92 -4.98
N ALA A 425 -2.00 13.17 -4.61
CA ALA A 425 -2.63 12.57 -3.43
C ALA A 425 -2.65 11.04 -3.52
N THR A 426 -3.14 10.49 -4.63
CA THR A 426 -3.25 9.05 -4.81
C THR A 426 -1.88 8.37 -4.84
N SER A 427 -0.87 8.99 -5.45
CA SER A 427 0.47 8.38 -5.56
C SER A 427 1.24 8.39 -4.25
N ILE A 428 1.23 9.51 -3.49
CA ILE A 428 1.92 9.56 -2.19
C ILE A 428 1.22 8.74 -1.11
N SER A 429 -0.10 8.56 -1.24
CA SER A 429 -0.90 7.75 -0.32
C SER A 429 -1.07 6.30 -0.78
N ASN A 430 -0.64 5.96 -2.00
CA ASN A 430 -0.78 4.65 -2.63
C ASN A 430 -2.24 4.17 -2.64
N VAL A 431 -3.15 4.93 -3.26
CA VAL A 431 -4.61 4.66 -3.27
C VAL A 431 -5.08 4.04 -4.59
N GLY A 432 -4.53 4.48 -5.73
CA GLY A 432 -4.86 3.97 -7.06
C GLY A 432 -5.52 5.00 -7.97
N PRO A 433 -6.84 5.11 -8.01
CA PRO A 433 -7.51 6.09 -8.86
C PRO A 433 -7.27 7.52 -8.34
N GLY A 434 -7.15 8.46 -9.29
CA GLY A 434 -7.27 9.88 -9.01
C GLY A 434 -8.73 10.34 -9.11
N LEU A 435 -8.94 11.60 -9.48
CA LEU A 435 -10.25 12.20 -9.66
C LEU A 435 -10.31 12.92 -11.02
N GLY A 436 -11.53 13.10 -11.51
CA GLY A 436 -11.80 13.73 -12.81
C GLY A 436 -11.81 12.73 -13.96
N ASP A 437 -11.83 13.25 -15.18
CA ASP A 437 -12.10 12.45 -16.38
C ASP A 437 -10.89 11.63 -16.86
N ILE A 438 -9.65 12.07 -16.54
CA ILE A 438 -8.42 11.45 -17.05
C ILE A 438 -8.03 10.26 -16.21
N ILE A 439 -7.83 10.47 -14.90
CA ILE A 439 -7.28 9.49 -13.95
C ILE A 439 -8.28 9.05 -12.89
N GLY A 440 -9.55 9.38 -13.08
CA GLY A 440 -10.64 8.97 -12.19
C GLY A 440 -10.86 7.46 -12.12
N PRO A 441 -11.92 7.00 -11.43
CA PRO A 441 -12.16 5.57 -11.17
C PRO A 441 -12.20 4.69 -12.43
N ASN A 442 -12.69 5.22 -13.55
CA ASN A 442 -12.75 4.53 -14.84
C ASN A 442 -11.65 5.04 -15.82
N GLY A 443 -10.73 5.86 -15.32
CA GLY A 443 -9.67 6.47 -16.11
C GLY A 443 -8.37 5.65 -16.10
N SER A 444 -7.38 6.16 -16.85
CA SER A 444 -6.05 5.55 -16.97
C SER A 444 -4.96 6.62 -16.97
N PHE A 445 -3.81 6.28 -16.42
CA PHE A 445 -2.62 7.13 -16.43
C PHE A 445 -1.84 7.09 -17.76
N SER A 446 -2.35 6.37 -18.77
CA SER A 446 -1.68 6.19 -20.08
C SER A 446 -1.43 7.51 -20.80
N SER A 447 -2.37 8.45 -20.74
CA SER A 447 -2.30 9.74 -21.45
C SER A 447 -1.36 10.76 -20.80
N LEU A 448 -0.82 10.48 -19.61
CA LEU A 448 0.15 11.36 -18.95
C LEU A 448 1.51 11.30 -19.66
N SER A 449 2.27 12.39 -19.56
CA SER A 449 3.64 12.44 -20.07
C SER A 449 4.57 11.48 -19.30
N ASP A 450 5.68 11.11 -19.91
CA ASP A 450 6.72 10.32 -19.24
C ASP A 450 7.25 11.01 -18.00
N PHE A 451 7.40 12.35 -18.03
CA PHE A 451 7.83 13.11 -16.86
C PHE A 451 6.84 12.94 -15.69
N SER A 452 5.54 13.12 -15.93
CA SER A 452 4.51 12.90 -14.90
C SER A 452 4.54 11.46 -14.36
N LYS A 453 4.69 10.46 -15.21
CA LYS A 453 4.79 9.05 -14.80
C LYS A 453 6.00 8.78 -13.90
N TRP A 454 7.16 9.35 -14.19
CA TRP A 454 8.34 9.24 -13.33
C TRP A 454 8.18 9.95 -11.98
N VAL A 455 7.60 11.15 -11.97
CA VAL A 455 7.30 11.90 -10.73
C VAL A 455 6.34 11.11 -9.85
N LEU A 456 5.27 10.56 -10.43
CA LEU A 456 4.30 9.75 -9.70
C LEU A 456 4.90 8.44 -9.19
N SER A 457 5.73 7.75 -9.99
CA SER A 457 6.45 6.54 -9.54
C SER A 457 7.37 6.82 -8.35
N ALA A 458 8.06 7.97 -8.36
CA ALA A 458 8.86 8.40 -7.22
C ALA A 458 8.00 8.72 -5.99
N ALA A 459 6.82 9.34 -6.18
CA ALA A 459 5.87 9.58 -5.10
C ALA A 459 5.33 8.28 -4.50
N MET A 460 5.01 7.26 -5.32
CA MET A 460 4.54 5.95 -4.88
C MET A 460 5.53 5.24 -3.95
N ILE A 461 6.81 5.23 -4.29
CA ILE A 461 7.84 4.59 -3.44
C ILE A 461 8.10 5.40 -2.17
N LEU A 462 8.08 6.74 -2.24
CA LEU A 462 8.20 7.61 -1.08
C LEU A 462 7.06 7.38 -0.09
N GLY A 463 5.83 7.32 -0.57
CA GLY A 463 4.66 7.04 0.25
C GLY A 463 4.72 5.67 0.92
N ARG A 464 5.10 4.64 0.14
CA ARG A 464 5.15 3.25 0.60
C ARG A 464 6.17 3.00 1.70
N LEU A 465 7.38 3.58 1.56
CA LEU A 465 8.50 3.37 2.47
C LEU A 465 8.57 4.40 3.62
N GLU A 466 7.49 5.15 3.84
CA GLU A 466 7.39 6.13 4.92
C GLU A 466 8.44 7.26 4.85
N LEU A 467 8.57 7.93 3.72
CA LEU A 467 9.37 9.13 3.42
C LEU A 467 10.80 9.14 4.01
N PHE A 468 10.94 9.11 5.34
CA PHE A 468 12.23 9.19 6.02
C PHE A 468 13.18 8.06 5.63
N ALA A 469 12.65 6.85 5.35
CA ALA A 469 13.49 5.73 4.98
C ALA A 469 14.26 5.95 3.66
N ILE A 470 13.69 6.74 2.76
CA ILE A 470 14.33 7.08 1.49
C ILE A 470 15.11 8.39 1.62
N LEU A 471 14.52 9.42 2.22
CA LEU A 471 15.13 10.75 2.25
C LEU A 471 16.45 10.79 3.03
N VAL A 472 16.61 9.97 4.06
CA VAL A 472 17.86 9.87 4.81
C VAL A 472 19.05 9.43 3.92
N LEU A 473 18.78 8.66 2.85
CA LEU A 473 19.81 8.22 1.92
C LEU A 473 20.43 9.36 1.11
N PHE A 474 19.73 10.49 0.96
CA PHE A 474 20.23 11.68 0.28
C PHE A 474 21.02 12.64 1.18
N ILE A 475 21.12 12.35 2.48
CA ILE A 475 21.84 13.18 3.45
C ILE A 475 23.31 12.75 3.51
N PRO A 476 24.30 13.56 3.08
CA PRO A 476 25.73 13.16 3.07
C PRO A 476 26.27 12.76 4.45
N SER A 477 25.80 13.39 5.52
CA SER A 477 26.23 13.09 6.89
C SER A 477 25.84 11.69 7.35
N PHE A 478 24.77 11.11 6.77
CA PHE A 478 24.35 9.73 7.03
C PHE A 478 25.45 8.72 6.67
N TRP A 479 26.11 8.92 5.51
CA TRP A 479 27.15 8.03 5.01
C TRP A 479 28.52 8.21 5.67
N ARG A 480 28.75 9.38 6.28
CA ARG A 480 30.02 9.69 6.99
C ARG A 480 30.07 9.13 8.41
N LYS A 481 28.92 8.89 9.03
CA LYS A 481 28.83 8.48 10.43
C LYS A 481 29.02 6.96 10.60
N TYR A 482 28.90 6.21 9.55
CA TYR A 482 28.96 4.75 9.49
C TYR A 482 29.97 4.27 8.46
#